data_a89a549abc4169982970b07a6165b59f
#
_entry.id   a89a549abc4169982970b07a6165b59f
#
_cell.length_a   1.000
_cell.length_b   1.000
_cell.length_c   1.000
_cell.angle_alpha   90.00
_cell.angle_beta   90.00
_cell.angle_gamma   90.00
#
_symmetry.space_group_name_H-M   'P 1'
#
loop_
_entity.id
_entity.type
_entity.pdbx_description
1 polymer ?
#
loop_
_entity_poly.entity_id
_entity_poly.type
_entity_poly.pdbx_seq_one_letter_code
_entity_poly.pdbx_strand_id
1 'polypeptide(L)'
;MIAAALFAAVLSFAQSPGEDTFIHPELVGNRGRGEVKIPDIEGYITLKGDFHTHSVFSDGSVWPNMRVEEAWWHGLDILAITEHIEYRPKKKYFNDSVDHNTAYEIALEANKKKDLIIVPGAEVTRKKPFGHMNALFVTDANAADVKDPMQAIENMLAQGAYILWNHPGWPDDLCTMYDIHKDLIKQGKIHGVEIGNDVESYPVAYDWITEYGLHPFANSDIHGYIEAVFASRRPMTLVFAKERSLEGVKEALFAGRTLSLTADNLAGRVEYMAPLVKECLKFEVYKDKDTYCVYKITNDSDIRFVIEVGDTMHLVEAEPGQTVKVEIAKGQQVTFRNCILGKGKYYSINQSEL
;
A
#
# COMPACT_ATOMS: atom_id res chain seq x y z
N MET A 1 39.93 15.33 -24.37
CA MET A 1 39.77 14.75 -23.03
C MET A 1 39.95 15.86 -22.02
N ILE A 2 38.84 16.39 -21.49
CA ILE A 2 38.85 17.40 -20.41
C ILE A 2 38.16 16.70 -19.23
N ALA A 3 38.97 16.35 -18.22
CA ALA A 3 38.47 15.78 -16.96
C ALA A 3 37.83 16.92 -16.17
N ALA A 4 36.53 16.84 -15.97
CA ALA A 4 35.81 17.67 -15.00
C ALA A 4 36.08 17.14 -13.60
N ALA A 5 36.94 17.81 -12.85
CA ALA A 5 37.14 17.56 -11.44
C ALA A 5 35.93 18.11 -10.68
N LEU A 6 35.07 17.24 -10.11
CA LEU A 6 34.11 17.67 -9.10
C LEU A 6 34.88 18.08 -7.83
N PHE A 7 34.99 19.38 -7.61
CA PHE A 7 35.36 19.94 -6.31
C PHE A 7 34.13 19.80 -5.39
N ALA A 8 34.16 18.79 -4.55
CA ALA A 8 33.32 18.78 -3.35
C ALA A 8 33.85 19.89 -2.44
N ALA A 9 33.13 21.01 -2.37
CA ALA A 9 33.39 22.04 -1.39
C ALA A 9 33.07 21.47 -0.01
N VAL A 10 34.09 21.01 0.70
CA VAL A 10 34.01 20.79 2.12
C VAL A 10 33.91 22.19 2.73
N LEU A 11 32.70 22.63 3.06
CA LEU A 11 32.48 23.79 3.89
C LEU A 11 32.99 23.44 5.30
N SER A 12 34.27 23.69 5.56
CA SER A 12 34.77 23.73 6.92
C SER A 12 34.19 25.00 7.56
N PHE A 13 33.16 24.83 8.40
CA PHE A 13 32.71 25.90 9.26
C PHE A 13 33.82 26.14 10.31
N ALA A 14 34.64 27.16 10.09
CA ALA A 14 35.52 27.64 11.10
C ALA A 14 34.67 28.21 12.25
N GLN A 15 34.85 27.67 13.45
CA GLN A 15 34.19 28.16 14.64
C GLN A 15 34.56 29.63 14.82
N SER A 16 33.55 30.49 14.98
CA SER A 16 33.81 31.90 15.29
C SER A 16 34.35 32.02 16.71
N PRO A 17 35.39 32.85 16.95
CA PRO A 17 35.88 33.06 18.29
C PRO A 17 34.76 33.60 19.20
N GLY A 18 34.42 32.86 20.27
CA GLY A 18 33.35 33.22 21.22
C GLY A 18 32.07 32.40 21.09
N GLU A 19 32.00 31.40 20.23
CA GLU A 19 30.88 30.43 20.22
C GLU A 19 31.17 29.29 21.17
N ASP A 20 30.35 29.15 22.24
CA ASP A 20 30.44 28.05 23.20
C ASP A 20 29.82 26.74 22.72
N THR A 21 29.15 26.77 21.55
CA THR A 21 28.44 25.61 20.97
C THR A 21 28.80 25.44 19.47
N PHE A 22 29.15 24.24 19.10
CA PHE A 22 29.41 23.84 17.73
C PHE A 22 28.46 22.72 17.32
N ILE A 23 27.83 22.89 16.19
CA ILE A 23 26.98 21.84 15.58
C ILE A 23 27.83 21.03 14.60
N HIS A 24 27.87 19.72 14.79
CA HIS A 24 28.51 18.77 13.87
C HIS A 24 27.56 18.43 12.72
N PRO A 25 27.73 19.01 11.51
CA PRO A 25 26.80 18.78 10.38
C PRO A 25 26.71 17.31 9.99
N GLU A 26 27.81 16.58 10.12
CA GLU A 26 27.91 15.14 9.83
C GLU A 26 27.08 14.25 10.78
N LEU A 27 26.69 14.77 11.92
CA LEU A 27 25.82 14.07 12.89
C LEU A 27 24.35 14.46 12.75
N VAL A 28 24.05 15.49 11.96
CA VAL A 28 22.66 15.93 11.75
C VAL A 28 22.01 15.01 10.72
N GLY A 29 21.19 14.08 11.19
CA GLY A 29 20.35 13.26 10.34
C GLY A 29 19.27 14.13 9.69
N ASN A 30 19.29 14.22 8.38
CA ASN A 30 18.20 14.82 7.62
C ASN A 30 17.66 13.79 6.63
N ARG A 31 16.67 13.02 7.06
CA ARG A 31 15.99 12.06 6.20
C ARG A 31 14.84 12.77 5.53
N GLY A 32 14.97 13.00 4.21
CA GLY A 32 13.94 13.58 3.38
C GLY A 32 12.79 12.62 3.10
N ARG A 33 11.79 13.10 2.36
CA ARG A 33 10.73 12.25 1.81
C ARG A 33 11.35 11.17 0.92
N GLY A 34 10.94 9.93 1.13
CA GLY A 34 11.21 8.84 0.20
C GLY A 34 10.40 9.03 -1.08
N GLU A 35 10.86 8.43 -2.15
CA GLU A 35 10.13 8.40 -3.42
C GLU A 35 9.88 6.96 -3.83
N VAL A 36 8.64 6.67 -4.25
CA VAL A 36 8.25 5.41 -4.89
C VAL A 36 7.61 5.77 -6.22
N LYS A 37 8.36 5.52 -7.29
CA LYS A 37 7.97 5.89 -8.65
C LYS A 37 7.00 4.87 -9.22
N ILE A 38 5.73 5.18 -9.14
CA ILE A 38 4.63 4.45 -9.78
C ILE A 38 3.84 5.47 -10.60
N PRO A 39 3.71 5.31 -11.92
CA PRO A 39 3.07 6.29 -12.78
C PRO A 39 1.57 6.42 -12.51
N ASP A 40 1.04 7.56 -12.88
CA ASP A 40 -0.40 7.78 -12.98
C ASP A 40 -0.98 6.98 -14.14
N ILE A 41 -2.28 6.68 -14.08
CA ILE A 41 -3.01 6.07 -15.19
C ILE A 41 -4.01 7.06 -15.76
N GLU A 42 -4.48 6.82 -16.99
CA GLU A 42 -5.40 7.73 -17.66
C GLU A 42 -6.62 8.07 -16.78
N GLY A 43 -6.81 9.34 -16.52
CA GLY A 43 -7.91 9.90 -15.72
C GLY A 43 -7.73 9.84 -14.20
N TYR A 44 -6.60 9.29 -13.68
CA TYR A 44 -6.37 9.14 -12.24
C TYR A 44 -4.91 9.37 -11.86
N ILE A 45 -4.70 9.99 -10.71
CA ILE A 45 -3.42 10.02 -10.02
C ILE A 45 -3.26 8.74 -9.19
N THR A 46 -2.04 8.20 -9.15
CA THR A 46 -1.71 6.98 -8.41
C THR A 46 -1.14 7.34 -7.05
N LEU A 47 -1.93 7.15 -6.00
CA LEU A 47 -1.53 7.40 -4.62
C LEU A 47 -1.13 6.09 -3.94
N LYS A 48 -0.05 6.12 -3.15
CA LYS A 48 0.47 4.98 -2.38
C LYS A 48 -0.03 5.10 -0.94
N GLY A 49 -0.78 4.12 -0.46
CA GLY A 49 -1.41 4.16 0.86
C GLY A 49 -1.11 2.93 1.71
N ASP A 50 -1.11 3.15 3.02
CA ASP A 50 -1.18 2.11 4.03
C ASP A 50 -2.38 2.39 4.92
N PHE A 51 -3.32 1.45 4.91
CA PHE A 51 -4.63 1.59 5.55
C PHE A 51 -4.76 0.76 6.83
N HIS A 52 -3.63 0.23 7.35
CA HIS A 52 -3.61 -0.57 8.55
C HIS A 52 -2.30 -0.37 9.33
N THR A 53 -2.38 0.44 10.39
CA THR A 53 -1.20 0.76 11.21
C THR A 53 -1.57 0.93 12.69
N HIS A 54 -0.66 0.55 13.57
CA HIS A 54 -0.80 0.59 15.02
C HIS A 54 0.26 1.43 15.69
N SER A 55 -0.07 2.03 16.82
CA SER A 55 0.85 2.80 17.65
C SER A 55 0.77 2.37 19.12
N VAL A 56 1.43 3.13 19.99
CA VAL A 56 1.36 2.91 21.45
C VAL A 56 -0.05 3.06 22.03
N PHE A 57 -0.99 3.62 21.28
CA PHE A 57 -2.38 3.77 21.70
C PHE A 57 -3.19 2.46 21.63
N SER A 58 -2.68 1.46 20.90
CA SER A 58 -3.09 0.06 21.02
C SER A 58 -1.91 -0.81 21.47
N ASP A 59 -1.42 -1.68 20.65
CA ASP A 59 -0.32 -2.59 20.97
C ASP A 59 0.98 -2.33 20.18
N GLY A 60 0.98 -1.35 19.28
CA GLY A 60 2.18 -0.90 18.57
C GLY A 60 3.23 -0.29 19.49
N SER A 61 4.49 -0.25 19.04
CA SER A 61 5.65 0.15 19.85
C SER A 61 6.10 1.58 19.67
N VAL A 62 5.55 2.30 18.67
CA VAL A 62 5.94 3.68 18.36
C VAL A 62 4.76 4.64 18.49
N TRP A 63 5.05 5.92 18.62
CA TRP A 63 4.05 6.96 18.69
C TRP A 63 3.44 7.29 17.32
N PRO A 64 2.19 7.83 17.24
CA PRO A 64 1.56 8.16 15.96
C PRO A 64 2.35 9.14 15.10
N ASN A 65 3.04 10.12 15.71
CA ASN A 65 3.93 11.01 14.98
C ASN A 65 5.08 10.27 14.29
N MET A 66 5.57 9.17 14.87
CA MET A 66 6.58 8.33 14.24
C MET A 66 6.01 7.57 13.03
N ARG A 67 4.75 7.11 13.08
CA ARG A 67 4.06 6.53 11.92
C ARG A 67 4.01 7.50 10.73
N VAL A 68 3.79 8.79 11.03
CA VAL A 68 3.82 9.85 9.99
C VAL A 68 5.22 10.02 9.41
N GLU A 69 6.27 9.99 10.24
CA GLU A 69 7.66 10.03 9.76
C GLU A 69 7.98 8.82 8.88
N GLU A 70 7.66 7.61 9.33
CA GLU A 70 7.88 6.36 8.59
C GLU A 70 7.14 6.35 7.25
N ALA A 71 5.90 6.81 7.19
CA ALA A 71 5.14 6.94 5.96
C ALA A 71 5.81 7.93 4.98
N TRP A 72 6.27 9.06 5.50
CA TRP A 72 6.99 10.07 4.73
C TRP A 72 8.31 9.55 4.17
N TRP A 73 9.11 8.87 5.00
CA TRP A 73 10.39 8.30 4.58
C TRP A 73 10.24 7.18 3.55
N HIS A 74 9.12 6.47 3.58
CA HIS A 74 8.83 5.37 2.66
C HIS A 74 8.03 5.80 1.42
N GLY A 75 7.85 7.11 1.21
CA GLY A 75 7.23 7.67 0.01
C GLY A 75 5.74 7.41 -0.13
N LEU A 76 5.04 7.13 0.99
CA LEU A 76 3.58 7.03 0.96
C LEU A 76 2.94 8.40 0.73
N ASP A 77 1.73 8.38 0.19
CA ASP A 77 0.84 9.53 0.05
C ASP A 77 -0.28 9.52 1.08
N ILE A 78 -0.68 8.32 1.52
CA ILE A 78 -1.81 8.07 2.42
C ILE A 78 -1.34 7.23 3.60
N LEU A 79 -1.76 7.63 4.80
CA LEU A 79 -1.56 6.86 6.03
C LEU A 79 -2.86 6.82 6.82
N ALA A 80 -3.41 5.64 7.10
CA ALA A 80 -4.50 5.49 8.04
C ALA A 80 -3.99 5.18 9.45
N ILE A 81 -4.65 5.74 10.45
CA ILE A 81 -4.45 5.45 11.87
C ILE A 81 -5.60 4.55 12.30
N THR A 82 -5.30 3.28 12.60
CA THR A 82 -6.30 2.22 12.81
C THR A 82 -6.03 1.44 14.09
N GLU A 83 -5.97 2.14 15.21
CA GLU A 83 -5.74 1.52 16.51
C GLU A 83 -6.84 0.50 16.84
N HIS A 84 -6.46 -0.60 17.51
CA HIS A 84 -7.43 -1.53 18.07
C HIS A 84 -8.39 -0.85 19.03
N ILE A 85 -9.68 -1.12 18.91
CA ILE A 85 -10.69 -0.64 19.85
C ILE A 85 -10.61 -1.45 21.15
N GLU A 86 -10.58 -2.78 21.05
CA GLU A 86 -10.72 -3.68 22.21
C GLU A 86 -9.38 -4.06 22.84
N TYR A 87 -8.29 -4.01 22.08
CA TYR A 87 -6.97 -4.46 22.53
C TYR A 87 -6.00 -3.30 22.73
N ARG A 88 -5.98 -2.76 23.95
CA ARG A 88 -5.16 -1.61 24.35
C ARG A 88 -4.29 -1.95 25.57
N PRO A 89 -3.28 -2.83 25.43
CA PRO A 89 -2.50 -3.31 26.58
C PRO A 89 -1.72 -2.21 27.32
N LYS A 90 -1.46 -1.09 26.65
CA LYS A 90 -0.69 0.05 27.17
C LYS A 90 -1.55 1.16 27.80
N LYS A 91 -2.90 1.07 27.73
CA LYS A 91 -3.82 2.11 28.23
C LYS A 91 -3.54 2.56 29.65
N LYS A 92 -3.08 1.63 30.53
CA LYS A 92 -2.71 1.93 31.92
C LYS A 92 -1.61 2.98 32.05
N TYR A 93 -0.78 3.19 31.02
CA TYR A 93 0.27 4.20 31.01
C TYR A 93 -0.23 5.57 30.55
N PHE A 94 -1.47 5.65 30.04
CA PHE A 94 -2.11 6.86 29.52
C PHE A 94 -3.29 7.33 30.38
N ASN A 95 -3.39 6.86 31.63
CA ASN A 95 -4.46 7.27 32.55
C ASN A 95 -5.87 6.80 32.17
N ASP A 96 -6.01 5.58 31.66
CA ASP A 96 -7.25 4.81 31.37
C ASP A 96 -8.39 5.55 30.61
N SER A 97 -8.32 6.87 30.44
CA SER A 97 -9.36 7.71 29.83
C SER A 97 -9.01 8.22 28.44
N VAL A 98 -8.00 7.63 27.79
CA VAL A 98 -7.58 8.08 26.47
C VAL A 98 -8.63 7.74 25.43
N ASP A 99 -9.11 8.79 24.78
CA ASP A 99 -10.02 8.78 23.64
C ASP A 99 -9.41 8.01 22.46
N HIS A 100 -10.22 7.21 21.76
CA HIS A 100 -9.79 6.45 20.59
C HIS A 100 -9.40 7.33 19.39
N ASN A 101 -9.76 8.61 19.39
CA ASN A 101 -9.38 9.57 18.36
C ASN A 101 -7.99 10.19 18.58
N THR A 102 -7.41 10.05 19.79
CA THR A 102 -6.18 10.75 20.19
C THR A 102 -4.99 10.40 19.27
N ALA A 103 -4.86 9.14 18.85
CA ALA A 103 -3.77 8.73 17.95
C ALA A 103 -3.85 9.46 16.60
N TYR A 104 -5.04 9.59 16.04
CA TYR A 104 -5.29 10.34 14.81
C TYR A 104 -4.97 11.83 14.96
N GLU A 105 -5.38 12.45 16.06
CA GLU A 105 -5.09 13.88 16.35
C GLU A 105 -3.60 14.15 16.42
N ILE A 106 -2.82 13.27 17.07
CA ILE A 106 -1.34 13.36 17.14
C ILE A 106 -0.74 13.22 15.74
N ALA A 107 -1.24 12.29 14.92
CA ALA A 107 -0.77 12.11 13.56
C ALA A 107 -1.06 13.34 12.69
N LEU A 108 -2.25 13.96 12.79
CA LEU A 108 -2.58 15.21 12.10
C LEU A 108 -1.64 16.36 12.49
N GLU A 109 -1.33 16.50 13.79
CA GLU A 109 -0.41 17.53 14.26
C GLU A 109 0.99 17.33 13.68
N ALA A 110 1.49 16.09 13.67
CA ALA A 110 2.80 15.74 13.11
C ALA A 110 2.85 15.97 11.59
N ASN A 111 1.72 15.83 10.90
CA ASN A 111 1.62 15.99 9.45
C ASN A 111 1.63 17.45 8.96
N LYS A 112 1.51 18.46 9.84
CA LYS A 112 1.44 19.88 9.45
C LYS A 112 2.60 20.37 8.56
N LYS A 113 3.74 19.70 8.62
CA LYS A 113 4.94 20.01 7.81
C LYS A 113 5.21 18.96 6.73
N LYS A 114 4.27 18.05 6.52
CA LYS A 114 4.35 16.96 5.56
C LYS A 114 3.11 16.96 4.68
N ASP A 115 3.17 16.29 3.57
CA ASP A 115 2.10 16.31 2.59
C ASP A 115 1.46 14.92 2.45
N LEU A 116 1.12 14.31 3.61
CA LEU A 116 0.39 13.05 3.65
C LEU A 116 -1.12 13.30 3.79
N ILE A 117 -1.91 12.41 3.26
CA ILE A 117 -3.34 12.30 3.53
C ILE A 117 -3.49 11.37 4.72
N ILE A 118 -3.83 11.90 5.89
CA ILE A 118 -4.05 11.10 7.11
C ILE A 118 -5.51 10.69 7.16
N VAL A 119 -5.77 9.38 7.14
CA VAL A 119 -7.12 8.80 7.16
C VAL A 119 -7.47 8.44 8.61
N PRO A 120 -8.57 9.00 9.17
CA PRO A 120 -9.08 8.57 10.47
C PRO A 120 -9.67 7.17 10.35
N GLY A 121 -9.33 6.28 11.27
CA GLY A 121 -9.82 4.91 11.29
C GLY A 121 -9.78 4.29 12.67
N ALA A 122 -10.27 3.07 12.74
CA ALA A 122 -10.21 2.24 13.92
C ALA A 122 -10.30 0.78 13.52
N GLU A 123 -9.65 -0.12 14.24
CA GLU A 123 -9.78 -1.54 14.05
C GLU A 123 -10.71 -2.17 15.09
N VAL A 124 -11.84 -2.68 14.62
CA VAL A 124 -12.75 -3.52 15.42
C VAL A 124 -12.16 -4.92 15.47
N THR A 125 -11.62 -5.30 16.63
CA THR A 125 -10.82 -6.50 16.85
C THR A 125 -11.63 -7.58 17.53
N ARG A 126 -12.03 -8.61 16.83
CA ARG A 126 -12.86 -9.71 17.35
C ARG A 126 -12.29 -11.06 16.97
N LYS A 127 -12.62 -12.06 17.78
CA LYS A 127 -12.27 -13.44 17.45
C LYS A 127 -13.07 -13.95 16.25
N LYS A 128 -12.51 -14.92 15.52
CA LYS A 128 -13.27 -15.67 14.52
C LYS A 128 -14.56 -16.25 15.13
N PRO A 129 -15.67 -16.28 14.38
CA PRO A 129 -15.79 -16.08 12.94
C PRO A 129 -15.87 -14.62 12.47
N PHE A 130 -15.99 -13.62 13.34
CA PHE A 130 -16.10 -12.23 12.93
C PHE A 130 -14.76 -11.71 12.36
N GLY A 131 -13.67 -11.91 13.07
CA GLY A 131 -12.33 -11.44 12.68
C GLY A 131 -12.11 -9.95 12.96
N HIS A 132 -11.11 -9.37 12.30
CA HIS A 132 -10.72 -7.98 12.46
C HIS A 132 -11.18 -7.17 11.25
N MET A 133 -11.66 -5.95 11.50
CA MET A 133 -12.14 -5.06 10.44
C MET A 133 -11.73 -3.61 10.73
N ASN A 134 -11.07 -2.99 9.76
CA ASN A 134 -10.83 -1.55 9.83
C ASN A 134 -12.05 -0.78 9.35
N ALA A 135 -12.47 0.21 10.14
CA ALA A 135 -13.42 1.24 9.74
C ALA A 135 -12.62 2.51 9.40
N LEU A 136 -12.60 2.89 8.13
CA LEU A 136 -11.86 4.06 7.63
C LEU A 136 -12.82 5.25 7.44
N PHE A 137 -12.29 6.47 7.54
CA PHE A 137 -13.05 7.74 7.42
C PHE A 137 -14.09 7.95 8.50
N VAL A 138 -13.83 7.47 9.70
CA VAL A 138 -14.68 7.68 10.86
C VAL A 138 -14.49 9.09 11.44
N THR A 139 -15.53 9.66 11.99
CA THR A 139 -15.49 10.96 12.69
C THR A 139 -15.31 10.82 14.19
N ASP A 140 -15.69 9.66 14.74
CA ASP A 140 -15.55 9.31 16.16
C ASP A 140 -15.34 7.80 16.30
N ALA A 141 -14.11 7.41 16.58
CA ALA A 141 -13.73 6.01 16.78
C ALA A 141 -14.28 5.42 18.09
N ASN A 142 -14.63 6.28 19.10
CA ASN A 142 -15.22 5.82 20.36
C ASN A 142 -16.56 5.11 20.16
N ALA A 143 -17.28 5.43 19.11
CA ALA A 143 -18.57 4.80 18.81
C ALA A 143 -18.44 3.28 18.51
N ALA A 144 -17.23 2.77 18.22
CA ALA A 144 -16.95 1.34 18.05
C ALA A 144 -16.72 0.60 19.38
N ASP A 145 -16.49 1.31 20.51
CA ASP A 145 -16.25 0.70 21.82
C ASP A 145 -17.55 0.20 22.47
N VAL A 146 -18.12 -0.83 21.86
CA VAL A 146 -19.33 -1.53 22.29
C VAL A 146 -19.10 -3.03 22.28
N LYS A 147 -19.86 -3.77 23.10
CA LYS A 147 -19.67 -5.23 23.26
C LYS A 147 -20.04 -6.01 21.99
N ASP A 148 -21.14 -5.63 21.36
CA ASP A 148 -21.65 -6.32 20.16
C ASP A 148 -20.84 -5.90 18.93
N PRO A 149 -20.15 -6.84 18.25
CA PRO A 149 -19.38 -6.52 17.06
C PRO A 149 -20.23 -5.99 15.90
N MET A 150 -21.47 -6.47 15.77
CA MET A 150 -22.38 -5.97 14.75
C MET A 150 -22.77 -4.52 15.02
N GLN A 151 -23.05 -4.17 16.27
CA GLN A 151 -23.36 -2.80 16.66
C GLN A 151 -22.15 -1.89 16.45
N ALA A 152 -20.90 -2.38 16.69
CA ALA A 152 -19.70 -1.62 16.42
C ALA A 152 -19.62 -1.26 14.93
N ILE A 153 -19.80 -2.22 14.04
CA ILE A 153 -19.78 -1.96 12.57
C ILE A 153 -20.92 -1.04 12.15
N GLU A 154 -22.15 -1.21 12.68
CA GLU A 154 -23.26 -0.32 12.35
C GLU A 154 -23.00 1.11 12.79
N ASN A 155 -22.40 1.32 13.97
CA ASN A 155 -22.04 2.65 14.46
C ASN A 155 -20.97 3.31 13.54
N MET A 156 -20.06 2.53 12.98
CA MET A 156 -19.06 3.02 12.03
C MET A 156 -19.69 3.34 10.67
N LEU A 157 -20.53 2.44 10.15
CA LEU A 157 -21.24 2.65 8.89
C LEU A 157 -22.17 3.88 8.95
N ALA A 158 -22.81 4.15 10.10
CA ALA A 158 -23.62 5.34 10.31
C ALA A 158 -22.84 6.65 10.14
N GLN A 159 -21.52 6.63 10.30
CA GLN A 159 -20.61 7.75 10.04
C GLN A 159 -20.13 7.81 8.58
N GLY A 160 -20.56 6.88 7.73
CA GLY A 160 -20.10 6.75 6.35
C GLY A 160 -18.72 6.12 6.22
N ALA A 161 -18.37 5.23 7.16
CA ALA A 161 -17.09 4.52 7.12
C ALA A 161 -17.02 3.52 5.96
N TYR A 162 -15.83 3.35 5.45
CA TYR A 162 -15.44 2.24 4.57
C TYR A 162 -14.95 1.09 5.44
N ILE A 163 -15.55 -0.09 5.32
CA ILE A 163 -15.16 -1.27 6.09
C ILE A 163 -14.24 -2.16 5.26
N LEU A 164 -13.05 -2.39 5.79
CA LEU A 164 -12.02 -3.26 5.25
C LEU A 164 -11.89 -4.50 6.13
N TRP A 165 -12.00 -5.69 5.55
CA TRP A 165 -11.74 -6.94 6.26
C TRP A 165 -10.24 -7.21 6.28
N ASN A 166 -9.66 -7.26 7.48
CA ASN A 166 -8.23 -7.39 7.71
C ASN A 166 -7.78 -8.86 7.66
N HIS A 167 -6.53 -9.09 7.22
CA HIS A 167 -5.73 -10.33 7.30
C HIS A 167 -6.56 -11.63 7.50
N PRO A 168 -7.32 -12.09 6.51
CA PRO A 168 -8.25 -13.22 6.65
C PRO A 168 -7.56 -14.53 7.01
N GLY A 169 -6.24 -14.65 6.83
CA GLY A 169 -5.42 -15.79 7.22
C GLY A 169 -5.08 -15.88 8.70
N TRP A 170 -5.21 -14.78 9.46
CA TRP A 170 -4.88 -14.77 10.87
C TRP A 170 -6.09 -15.20 11.73
N PRO A 171 -5.92 -15.95 12.86
CA PRO A 171 -4.67 -16.48 13.43
C PRO A 171 -4.33 -17.93 13.03
N ASP A 172 -4.96 -18.52 12.05
CA ASP A 172 -4.88 -19.96 11.76
C ASP A 172 -4.48 -20.32 10.32
N ASP A 173 -4.01 -19.37 9.50
CA ASP A 173 -3.58 -19.49 8.10
C ASP A 173 -4.65 -20.04 7.13
N LEU A 174 -5.91 -20.17 7.55
CA LEU A 174 -6.95 -20.85 6.75
C LEU A 174 -7.76 -19.92 5.84
N CYS A 175 -7.72 -18.60 5.99
CA CYS A 175 -8.49 -17.64 5.19
C CYS A 175 -9.97 -18.08 4.99
N THR A 176 -10.67 -18.35 6.08
CA THR A 176 -12.03 -18.91 6.01
C THR A 176 -13.08 -17.81 5.79
N MET A 177 -13.81 -17.88 4.68
CA MET A 177 -15.00 -17.06 4.42
C MET A 177 -16.19 -17.65 5.20
N TYR A 178 -16.45 -17.15 6.42
CA TYR A 178 -17.60 -17.55 7.22
C TYR A 178 -18.92 -16.95 6.68
N ASP A 179 -20.05 -17.52 7.07
CA ASP A 179 -21.36 -17.02 6.60
C ASP A 179 -21.61 -15.57 7.03
N ILE A 180 -21.14 -15.15 8.21
CA ILE A 180 -21.21 -13.75 8.64
C ILE A 180 -20.53 -12.79 7.66
N HIS A 181 -19.39 -13.17 7.08
CA HIS A 181 -18.71 -12.33 6.09
C HIS A 181 -19.54 -12.24 4.81
N LYS A 182 -20.07 -13.37 4.32
CA LYS A 182 -20.94 -13.41 3.13
C LYS A 182 -22.18 -12.55 3.33
N ASP A 183 -22.79 -12.61 4.52
CA ASP A 183 -23.96 -11.81 4.85
C ASP A 183 -23.65 -10.30 4.89
N LEU A 184 -22.53 -9.92 5.49
CA LEU A 184 -22.07 -8.53 5.54
C LEU A 184 -21.70 -8.00 4.15
N ILE A 185 -21.04 -8.79 3.33
CA ILE A 185 -20.71 -8.45 1.95
C ILE A 185 -21.99 -8.26 1.12
N LYS A 186 -22.93 -9.21 1.20
CA LYS A 186 -24.22 -9.14 0.50
C LYS A 186 -25.04 -7.90 0.89
N GLN A 187 -24.91 -7.44 2.13
CA GLN A 187 -25.55 -6.22 2.64
C GLN A 187 -24.77 -4.95 2.28
N GLY A 188 -23.63 -5.04 1.58
CA GLY A 188 -22.76 -3.92 1.25
C GLY A 188 -22.07 -3.29 2.47
N LYS A 189 -21.88 -4.07 3.55
CA LYS A 189 -21.26 -3.60 4.81
C LYS A 189 -19.75 -3.86 4.87
N ILE A 190 -19.23 -4.80 4.10
CA ILE A 190 -17.79 -4.99 3.86
C ILE A 190 -17.52 -4.58 2.42
N HIS A 191 -16.54 -3.71 2.23
CA HIS A 191 -16.23 -3.10 0.94
C HIS A 191 -14.94 -3.68 0.33
N GLY A 192 -13.92 -3.92 1.17
CA GLY A 192 -12.62 -4.41 0.74
C GLY A 192 -12.10 -5.53 1.63
N VAL A 193 -11.00 -6.14 1.18
CA VAL A 193 -10.30 -7.20 1.90
C VAL A 193 -8.79 -7.05 1.73
N GLU A 194 -8.04 -7.27 2.78
CA GLU A 194 -6.60 -7.41 2.68
C GLU A 194 -6.27 -8.74 1.99
N ILE A 195 -5.60 -8.66 0.88
CA ILE A 195 -5.04 -9.79 0.15
C ILE A 195 -3.52 -9.89 0.32
N GLY A 196 -2.93 -8.87 0.94
CA GLY A 196 -1.58 -8.80 1.47
C GLY A 196 -1.59 -8.04 2.79
N ASN A 197 -0.92 -8.57 3.81
CA ASN A 197 -0.78 -7.93 5.11
C ASN A 197 0.56 -8.34 5.71
N ASP A 198 1.28 -7.38 6.32
CA ASP A 198 2.63 -7.59 6.84
C ASP A 198 3.52 -8.25 5.77
N VAL A 199 4.08 -9.41 6.03
CA VAL A 199 4.90 -10.19 5.08
C VAL A 199 4.11 -11.29 4.35
N GLU A 200 2.79 -11.35 4.56
CA GLU A 200 1.91 -12.40 4.07
C GLU A 200 1.11 -11.97 2.83
N SER A 201 0.72 -12.95 2.03
CA SER A 201 -0.27 -12.81 0.97
C SER A 201 -1.28 -13.94 1.06
N TYR A 202 -2.53 -13.65 0.70
CA TYR A 202 -3.65 -14.58 0.85
C TYR A 202 -4.23 -15.00 -0.53
N PRO A 203 -3.63 -16.00 -1.21
CA PRO A 203 -4.01 -16.35 -2.59
C PRO A 203 -5.48 -16.75 -2.79
N VAL A 204 -6.15 -17.27 -1.77
CA VAL A 204 -7.59 -17.59 -1.84
C VAL A 204 -8.43 -16.32 -1.91
N ALA A 205 -7.98 -15.24 -1.27
CA ALA A 205 -8.68 -13.97 -1.27
C ALA A 205 -8.58 -13.21 -2.61
N TYR A 206 -7.66 -13.58 -3.50
CA TYR A 206 -7.60 -13.02 -4.85
C TYR A 206 -8.88 -13.31 -5.66
N ASP A 207 -9.48 -14.48 -5.50
CA ASP A 207 -10.73 -14.82 -6.18
C ASP A 207 -11.93 -14.05 -5.60
N TRP A 208 -11.89 -13.65 -4.32
CA TRP A 208 -12.97 -12.89 -3.67
C TRP A 208 -13.16 -11.49 -4.26
N ILE A 209 -12.14 -10.94 -4.93
CA ILE A 209 -12.22 -9.66 -5.64
C ILE A 209 -13.29 -9.74 -6.74
N THR A 210 -13.31 -10.84 -7.49
CA THR A 210 -14.25 -11.06 -8.60
C THR A 210 -15.53 -11.76 -8.17
N GLU A 211 -15.44 -12.72 -7.25
CA GLU A 211 -16.60 -13.50 -6.79
C GLU A 211 -17.57 -12.67 -5.94
N TYR A 212 -17.03 -11.81 -5.07
CA TYR A 212 -17.82 -11.03 -4.12
C TYR A 212 -17.76 -9.53 -4.37
N GLY A 213 -17.00 -9.07 -5.35
CA GLY A 213 -16.86 -7.66 -5.67
C GLY A 213 -16.02 -6.87 -4.65
N LEU A 214 -15.26 -7.54 -3.79
CA LEU A 214 -14.40 -6.90 -2.79
C LEU A 214 -13.25 -6.13 -3.44
N HIS A 215 -12.83 -5.06 -2.80
CA HIS A 215 -11.70 -4.25 -3.27
C HIS A 215 -10.39 -4.76 -2.65
N PRO A 216 -9.31 -4.91 -3.45
CA PRO A 216 -8.05 -5.45 -2.96
C PRO A 216 -7.24 -4.42 -2.19
N PHE A 217 -6.68 -4.84 -1.05
CA PHE A 217 -5.75 -4.04 -0.24
C PHE A 217 -4.49 -4.84 0.07
N ALA A 218 -3.37 -4.10 0.20
CA ALA A 218 -2.16 -4.56 0.88
C ALA A 218 -1.73 -3.49 1.88
N ASN A 219 -1.53 -3.87 3.11
CA ASN A 219 -1.20 -2.98 4.21
C ASN A 219 -0.11 -3.57 5.09
N SER A 220 0.54 -2.73 5.89
CA SER A 220 1.65 -3.20 6.71
C SER A 220 1.23 -3.84 8.03
N ASP A 221 0.10 -3.42 8.59
CA ASP A 221 -0.29 -3.83 9.95
C ASP A 221 0.83 -3.63 10.97
N ILE A 222 1.58 -2.55 10.77
CA ILE A 222 2.85 -2.34 11.47
C ILE A 222 2.64 -2.04 12.95
N HIS A 223 3.25 -2.87 13.79
CA HIS A 223 3.26 -2.70 15.24
C HIS A 223 4.62 -2.21 15.76
N GLY A 224 5.71 -2.67 15.14
CA GLY A 224 7.08 -2.30 15.47
C GLY A 224 7.58 -1.03 14.77
N TYR A 225 8.88 -0.80 14.83
CA TYR A 225 9.57 0.18 14.01
C TYR A 225 9.71 -0.35 12.59
N ILE A 226 9.35 0.46 11.59
CA ILE A 226 9.16 -0.03 10.20
C ILE A 226 10.41 -0.69 9.62
N GLU A 227 11.60 -0.10 9.82
CA GLU A 227 12.86 -0.64 9.29
C GLU A 227 13.35 -1.89 10.02
N ALA A 228 12.78 -2.21 11.19
CA ALA A 228 13.06 -3.47 11.88
C ALA A 228 12.17 -4.62 11.38
N VAL A 229 11.04 -4.30 10.71
CA VAL A 229 10.10 -5.29 10.21
C VAL A 229 10.33 -5.57 8.72
N PHE A 230 10.45 -4.52 7.91
CA PHE A 230 10.58 -4.66 6.46
C PHE A 230 12.01 -4.41 6.00
N ALA A 231 12.65 -5.44 5.43
CA ALA A 231 13.98 -5.34 4.83
C ALA A 231 13.97 -4.60 3.47
N SER A 232 12.78 -4.41 2.88
CA SER A 232 12.56 -3.74 1.60
C SER A 232 11.31 -2.86 1.68
N ARG A 233 10.70 -2.55 0.52
CA ARG A 233 9.46 -1.78 0.47
C ARG A 233 8.34 -2.49 1.24
N ARG A 234 7.67 -1.74 2.12
CA ARG A 234 6.47 -2.18 2.84
C ARG A 234 5.33 -2.50 1.88
N PRO A 235 4.38 -3.38 2.24
CA PRO A 235 3.15 -3.54 1.47
C PRO A 235 2.41 -2.19 1.39
N MET A 236 1.75 -1.95 0.27
CA MET A 236 0.95 -0.75 0.07
C MET A 236 -0.22 -0.99 -0.87
N THR A 237 -1.27 -0.22 -0.68
CA THR A 237 -2.40 -0.17 -1.58
C THR A 237 -2.22 0.99 -2.55
N LEU A 238 -2.25 0.72 -3.85
CA LEU A 238 -2.31 1.75 -4.88
C LEU A 238 -3.75 2.20 -5.03
N VAL A 239 -3.98 3.50 -4.92
CA VAL A 239 -5.31 4.13 -5.02
C VAL A 239 -5.33 5.04 -6.24
N PHE A 240 -6.25 4.78 -7.17
CA PHE A 240 -6.42 5.60 -8.37
C PHE A 240 -7.48 6.65 -8.12
N ALA A 241 -7.03 7.81 -7.64
CA ALA A 241 -7.87 8.92 -7.23
C ALA A 241 -7.99 9.99 -8.35
N LYS A 242 -9.10 10.72 -8.36
CA LYS A 242 -9.28 11.86 -9.27
C LYS A 242 -8.57 13.11 -8.78
N GLU A 243 -8.38 13.21 -7.47
CA GLU A 243 -7.69 14.31 -6.82
C GLU A 243 -6.93 13.84 -5.58
N ARG A 244 -5.89 14.57 -5.19
CA ARG A 244 -5.07 14.28 -4.01
C ARG A 244 -5.67 14.95 -2.78
N SER A 245 -6.77 14.38 -2.27
CA SER A 245 -7.48 14.84 -1.08
C SER A 245 -8.04 13.65 -0.28
N LEU A 246 -8.45 13.88 0.97
CA LEU A 246 -9.10 12.86 1.79
C LEU A 246 -10.41 12.38 1.13
N GLU A 247 -11.17 13.30 0.58
CA GLU A 247 -12.43 13.04 -0.13
C GLU A 247 -12.17 12.27 -1.43
N GLY A 248 -11.13 12.62 -2.19
CA GLY A 248 -10.71 11.91 -3.41
C GLY A 248 -10.28 10.48 -3.12
N VAL A 249 -9.56 10.25 -2.02
CA VAL A 249 -9.21 8.90 -1.55
C VAL A 249 -10.47 8.13 -1.15
N LYS A 250 -11.36 8.73 -0.36
CA LYS A 250 -12.62 8.09 0.05
C LYS A 250 -13.46 7.69 -1.18
N GLU A 251 -13.64 8.58 -2.13
CA GLU A 251 -14.38 8.32 -3.37
C GLU A 251 -13.73 7.18 -4.17
N ALA A 252 -12.40 7.16 -4.28
CA ALA A 252 -11.66 6.12 -4.99
C ALA A 252 -11.84 4.74 -4.33
N LEU A 253 -11.74 4.66 -2.99
CA LEU A 253 -11.93 3.40 -2.27
C LEU A 253 -13.36 2.87 -2.44
N PHE A 254 -14.40 3.70 -2.26
CA PHE A 254 -15.78 3.26 -2.48
C PHE A 254 -16.07 2.85 -3.93
N ALA A 255 -15.37 3.43 -4.89
CA ALA A 255 -15.46 3.03 -6.31
C ALA A 255 -14.61 1.80 -6.65
N GLY A 256 -13.87 1.23 -5.69
CA GLY A 256 -13.03 0.05 -5.87
C GLY A 256 -11.80 0.26 -6.76
N ARG A 257 -11.32 1.51 -6.85
CA ARG A 257 -10.16 1.86 -7.66
C ARG A 257 -8.86 1.63 -6.89
N THR A 258 -8.57 0.35 -6.62
CA THR A 258 -7.38 -0.07 -5.88
C THR A 258 -6.68 -1.25 -6.57
N LEU A 259 -5.36 -1.32 -6.35
CA LEU A 259 -4.54 -2.52 -6.53
C LEU A 259 -3.70 -2.73 -5.27
N SER A 260 -3.51 -3.97 -4.87
CA SER A 260 -2.53 -4.30 -3.84
C SER A 260 -1.13 -4.40 -4.43
N LEU A 261 -0.12 -3.95 -3.68
CA LEU A 261 1.29 -4.12 -4.01
C LEU A 261 2.01 -4.69 -2.79
N THR A 262 2.38 -5.98 -2.86
CA THR A 262 3.16 -6.67 -1.83
C THR A 262 4.47 -7.16 -2.45
N ALA A 263 5.61 -6.68 -1.96
CA ALA A 263 6.91 -6.74 -2.63
C ALA A 263 6.77 -6.18 -4.07
N ASP A 264 6.91 -7.01 -5.11
CA ASP A 264 6.67 -6.62 -6.50
C ASP A 264 5.42 -7.28 -7.11
N ASN A 265 4.58 -7.92 -6.28
CA ASN A 265 3.35 -8.53 -6.76
C ASN A 265 2.22 -7.49 -6.73
N LEU A 266 1.70 -7.18 -7.92
CA LEU A 266 0.47 -6.44 -8.09
C LEU A 266 -0.71 -7.42 -8.11
N ALA A 267 -1.79 -7.12 -7.37
CA ALA A 267 -3.00 -7.92 -7.48
C ALA A 267 -4.26 -7.05 -7.43
N GLY A 268 -5.26 -7.42 -8.25
CA GLY A 268 -6.53 -6.72 -8.33
C GLY A 268 -7.21 -6.85 -9.67
N ARG A 269 -8.03 -5.85 -10.02
CA ARG A 269 -8.86 -5.88 -11.23
C ARG A 269 -8.08 -5.46 -12.46
N VAL A 270 -8.38 -6.12 -13.60
CA VAL A 270 -7.72 -5.86 -14.89
C VAL A 270 -7.88 -4.42 -15.38
N GLU A 271 -9.01 -3.78 -15.06
CA GLU A 271 -9.32 -2.40 -15.46
C GLU A 271 -8.32 -1.35 -14.92
N TYR A 272 -7.64 -1.66 -13.81
CA TYR A 272 -6.56 -0.81 -13.26
C TYR A 272 -5.18 -1.42 -13.50
N MET A 273 -5.09 -2.75 -13.58
CA MET A 273 -3.84 -3.47 -13.84
C MET A 273 -3.30 -3.17 -15.24
N ALA A 274 -4.14 -3.29 -16.27
CA ALA A 274 -3.71 -3.12 -17.64
C ALA A 274 -3.16 -1.71 -17.94
N PRO A 275 -3.86 -0.60 -17.60
CA PRO A 275 -3.30 0.73 -17.81
C PRO A 275 -2.03 0.97 -16.97
N LEU A 276 -1.96 0.48 -15.72
CA LEU A 276 -0.76 0.64 -14.91
C LEU A 276 0.46 -0.05 -15.53
N VAL A 277 0.32 -1.30 -15.98
CA VAL A 277 1.41 -2.03 -16.66
C VAL A 277 1.87 -1.28 -17.91
N LYS A 278 0.92 -0.73 -18.69
CA LYS A 278 1.22 0.06 -19.89
C LYS A 278 2.01 1.34 -19.59
N GLU A 279 1.69 2.02 -18.50
CA GLU A 279 2.43 3.22 -18.10
C GLU A 279 3.80 2.89 -17.47
N CYS A 280 3.93 1.75 -16.78
CA CYS A 280 5.20 1.28 -16.22
C CYS A 280 6.18 0.79 -17.28
N LEU A 281 5.69 0.10 -18.31
CA LEU A 281 6.52 -0.58 -19.30
C LEU A 281 6.33 0.01 -20.71
N LYS A 282 7.44 0.51 -21.28
CA LYS A 282 7.46 0.99 -22.66
C LYS A 282 7.99 -0.09 -23.58
N PHE A 283 7.18 -0.48 -24.56
CA PHE A 283 7.53 -1.45 -25.58
C PHE A 283 7.90 -0.75 -26.89
N GLU A 284 9.15 -0.94 -27.34
CA GLU A 284 9.65 -0.40 -28.61
C GLU A 284 10.10 -1.55 -29.52
N VAL A 285 9.59 -1.60 -30.76
CA VAL A 285 10.04 -2.58 -31.74
C VAL A 285 11.49 -2.28 -32.12
N TYR A 286 12.41 -3.17 -31.73
CA TYR A 286 13.84 -3.08 -32.09
C TYR A 286 14.12 -3.78 -33.41
N LYS A 287 13.47 -4.93 -33.68
CA LYS A 287 13.55 -5.66 -34.95
C LYS A 287 12.19 -6.27 -35.26
N ASP A 288 11.74 -6.14 -36.50
CA ASP A 288 10.56 -6.84 -37.02
C ASP A 288 10.99 -7.87 -38.07
N LYS A 289 10.59 -9.12 -37.87
CA LYS A 289 10.83 -10.25 -38.76
C LYS A 289 9.52 -10.91 -39.11
N ASP A 290 9.53 -11.78 -40.11
CA ASP A 290 8.26 -12.41 -40.62
C ASP A 290 7.52 -13.20 -39.52
N THR A 291 8.26 -13.88 -38.62
CA THR A 291 7.72 -14.78 -37.60
C THR A 291 7.80 -14.24 -36.17
N TYR A 292 8.60 -13.22 -35.91
CA TYR A 292 8.78 -12.65 -34.57
C TYR A 292 9.18 -11.17 -34.60
N CYS A 293 8.98 -10.50 -33.47
CA CYS A 293 9.54 -9.19 -33.20
C CYS A 293 10.49 -9.24 -32.00
N VAL A 294 11.55 -8.44 -32.04
CA VAL A 294 12.38 -8.17 -30.87
C VAL A 294 11.96 -6.82 -30.31
N TYR A 295 11.50 -6.82 -29.09
CA TYR A 295 11.14 -5.60 -28.37
C TYR A 295 12.26 -5.15 -27.42
N LYS A 296 12.43 -3.85 -27.29
CA LYS A 296 13.06 -3.23 -26.13
C LYS A 296 11.93 -2.89 -25.16
N ILE A 297 12.01 -3.43 -23.93
CA ILE A 297 11.07 -3.17 -22.86
C ILE A 297 11.80 -2.34 -21.81
N THR A 298 11.40 -1.10 -21.65
CA THR A 298 11.95 -0.20 -20.62
C THR A 298 10.99 -0.10 -19.47
N ASN A 299 11.47 -0.39 -18.26
CA ASN A 299 10.70 -0.24 -17.03
C ASN A 299 10.97 1.14 -16.42
N ASP A 300 10.00 2.03 -16.50
CA ASP A 300 10.07 3.40 -15.97
C ASP A 300 9.49 3.53 -14.54
N SER A 301 9.28 2.41 -13.84
CA SER A 301 8.71 2.36 -12.48
C SER A 301 9.64 1.70 -11.47
N ASP A 302 9.28 1.76 -10.19
CA ASP A 302 9.97 1.07 -9.10
C ASP A 302 9.40 -0.34 -8.83
N ILE A 303 8.56 -0.87 -9.72
CA ILE A 303 8.04 -2.24 -9.64
C ILE A 303 8.85 -3.11 -10.59
N ARG A 304 9.43 -4.20 -10.11
CA ARG A 304 10.01 -5.22 -10.99
C ARG A 304 8.88 -6.00 -11.68
N PHE A 305 9.00 -6.24 -12.97
CA PHE A 305 8.05 -7.08 -13.71
C PHE A 305 8.69 -8.39 -14.15
N VAL A 306 7.94 -9.48 -13.96
CA VAL A 306 8.32 -10.83 -14.37
C VAL A 306 7.49 -11.22 -15.58
N ILE A 307 8.12 -11.23 -16.75
CA ILE A 307 7.48 -11.39 -18.06
C ILE A 307 7.74 -12.80 -18.57
N GLU A 308 6.69 -13.55 -18.86
CA GLU A 308 6.74 -14.86 -19.51
C GLU A 308 6.24 -14.71 -20.95
N VAL A 309 7.01 -15.25 -21.89
CA VAL A 309 6.71 -15.20 -23.32
C VAL A 309 6.29 -16.60 -23.80
N GLY A 310 5.00 -16.75 -24.14
CA GLY A 310 4.41 -18.03 -24.52
C GLY A 310 4.50 -19.08 -23.40
N ASP A 311 4.36 -20.34 -23.76
CA ASP A 311 4.41 -21.47 -22.80
C ASP A 311 5.82 -21.99 -22.56
N THR A 312 6.85 -21.17 -22.77
CA THR A 312 8.25 -21.62 -22.78
C THR A 312 8.91 -21.71 -21.41
N MET A 313 8.23 -21.29 -20.34
CA MET A 313 8.80 -21.10 -19.00
C MET A 313 10.05 -20.18 -18.97
N HIS A 314 10.29 -19.45 -20.07
CA HIS A 314 11.35 -18.44 -20.10
C HIS A 314 10.84 -17.14 -19.47
N LEU A 315 11.37 -16.83 -18.30
CA LEU A 315 11.04 -15.62 -17.57
C LEU A 315 12.08 -14.54 -17.86
N VAL A 316 11.62 -13.35 -18.18
CA VAL A 316 12.44 -12.15 -18.32
C VAL A 316 12.07 -11.18 -17.21
N GLU A 317 13.06 -10.75 -16.44
CA GLU A 317 12.86 -9.76 -15.40
C GLU A 317 13.18 -8.37 -15.94
N ALA A 318 12.22 -7.46 -15.87
CA ALA A 318 12.37 -6.05 -16.17
C ALA A 318 12.48 -5.29 -14.83
N GLU A 319 13.73 -5.13 -14.37
CA GLU A 319 14.04 -4.40 -13.13
C GLU A 319 13.73 -2.91 -13.25
N PRO A 320 13.50 -2.20 -12.13
CA PRO A 320 13.35 -0.74 -12.09
C PRO A 320 14.45 0.00 -12.85
N GLY A 321 14.05 0.89 -13.76
CA GLY A 321 14.96 1.71 -14.54
C GLY A 321 15.75 0.97 -15.63
N GLN A 322 15.50 -0.32 -15.85
CA GLN A 322 16.22 -1.13 -16.83
C GLN A 322 15.50 -1.24 -18.18
N THR A 323 16.28 -1.49 -19.21
CA THR A 323 15.79 -1.87 -20.54
C THR A 323 16.25 -3.27 -20.88
N VAL A 324 15.32 -4.18 -21.12
CA VAL A 324 15.57 -5.56 -21.56
C VAL A 324 15.19 -5.75 -23.02
N LYS A 325 15.80 -6.73 -23.69
CA LYS A 325 15.42 -7.12 -25.05
C LYS A 325 14.76 -8.49 -25.00
N VAL A 326 13.58 -8.58 -25.58
CA VAL A 326 12.79 -9.81 -25.59
C VAL A 326 12.34 -10.13 -27.02
N GLU A 327 12.60 -11.37 -27.45
CA GLU A 327 12.05 -11.90 -28.72
C GLU A 327 10.68 -12.51 -28.46
N ILE A 328 9.67 -12.07 -29.21
CA ILE A 328 8.27 -12.48 -29.07
C ILE A 328 7.78 -12.89 -30.45
N ALA A 329 7.30 -14.13 -30.61
CA ALA A 329 6.73 -14.60 -31.85
C ALA A 329 5.43 -13.85 -32.16
N LYS A 330 5.13 -13.64 -33.46
CA LYS A 330 3.90 -12.94 -33.86
C LYS A 330 2.67 -13.75 -33.42
N GLY A 331 1.75 -13.04 -32.75
CA GLY A 331 0.54 -13.63 -32.15
C GLY A 331 0.76 -14.39 -30.84
N GLN A 332 1.96 -14.40 -30.29
CA GLN A 332 2.25 -15.06 -29.02
C GLN A 332 1.69 -14.25 -27.83
N GLN A 333 1.30 -14.95 -26.79
CA GLN A 333 0.85 -14.35 -25.53
C GLN A 333 2.07 -13.93 -24.67
N VAL A 334 1.95 -12.79 -24.03
CA VAL A 334 2.89 -12.24 -23.05
C VAL A 334 2.18 -12.15 -21.72
N THR A 335 2.68 -12.86 -20.71
CA THR A 335 2.08 -12.97 -19.39
C THR A 335 2.96 -12.29 -18.35
N PHE A 336 2.39 -11.42 -17.51
CA PHE A 336 3.05 -10.76 -16.40
C PHE A 336 2.81 -11.57 -15.13
N ARG A 337 3.79 -12.40 -14.74
CA ARG A 337 3.63 -13.42 -13.68
C ARG A 337 3.47 -12.86 -12.28
N ASN A 338 3.82 -11.61 -12.06
CA ASN A 338 3.58 -10.88 -10.82
C ASN A 338 2.44 -9.85 -10.91
N CYS A 339 1.58 -9.95 -11.95
CA CYS A 339 0.34 -9.17 -12.09
C CYS A 339 -0.86 -10.11 -11.97
N ILE A 340 -1.42 -10.21 -10.77
CA ILE A 340 -2.35 -11.27 -10.34
C ILE A 340 -3.79 -10.77 -10.46
N LEU A 341 -4.63 -11.50 -11.20
CA LEU A 341 -6.06 -11.23 -11.39
C LEU A 341 -6.97 -12.20 -10.63
N GLY A 342 -6.39 -13.25 -10.04
CA GLY A 342 -7.08 -14.30 -9.31
C GLY A 342 -6.09 -15.41 -8.96
N LYS A 343 -6.49 -16.39 -8.17
CA LYS A 343 -5.63 -17.53 -7.82
C LYS A 343 -5.18 -18.28 -9.06
N GLY A 344 -3.87 -18.22 -9.37
CA GLY A 344 -3.30 -18.82 -10.58
C GLY A 344 -3.67 -18.11 -11.90
N LYS A 345 -4.27 -16.92 -11.85
CA LYS A 345 -4.64 -16.12 -13.00
C LYS A 345 -3.79 -14.85 -13.04
N TYR A 346 -3.17 -14.58 -14.18
CA TYR A 346 -2.24 -13.48 -14.38
C TYR A 346 -2.69 -12.58 -15.52
N TYR A 347 -2.31 -11.31 -15.46
CA TYR A 347 -2.52 -10.39 -16.55
C TYR A 347 -1.66 -10.81 -17.75
N SER A 348 -2.30 -10.85 -18.93
CA SER A 348 -1.65 -11.23 -20.18
C SER A 348 -2.19 -10.40 -21.33
N ILE A 349 -1.34 -10.13 -22.30
CA ILE A 349 -1.68 -9.44 -23.56
C ILE A 349 -1.15 -10.23 -24.76
N ASN A 350 -1.74 -10.02 -25.92
CA ASN A 350 -1.21 -10.59 -27.15
C ASN A 350 -0.06 -9.71 -27.69
N GLN A 351 0.92 -10.32 -28.37
CA GLN A 351 2.04 -9.59 -28.98
C GLN A 351 1.57 -8.45 -29.91
N SER A 352 0.43 -8.59 -30.57
CA SER A 352 -0.13 -7.55 -31.44
C SER A 352 -0.68 -6.33 -30.70
N GLU A 353 -0.77 -6.37 -29.38
CA GLU A 353 -1.28 -5.29 -28.52
C GLU A 353 -0.12 -4.48 -27.87
N LEU A 354 1.15 -4.91 -28.10
CA LEU A 354 2.37 -4.26 -27.60
C LEU A 354 2.76 -3.00 -28.46
#